data_42628208e08c29eb81ef10cb5003c394
#
_entry.id   42628208e08c29eb81ef10cb5003c394
#
_cell.length_a   1.000
_cell.length_b   1.000
_cell.length_c   1.000
_cell.angle_alpha   90.00
_cell.angle_beta   90.00
_cell.angle_gamma   90.00
#
_symmetry.space_group_name_H-M   'P 1'
#
loop_
_entity.id
_entity.type
_entity.pdbx_description
1 polymer ?
#
loop_
_entity_poly.entity_id
_entity_poly.type
_entity_poly.pdbx_seq_one_letter_code
_entity_poly.pdbx_strand_id
1 'polypeptide(L)'
;MRILSTIALAVLAFAASAQSYTITGKTGEASNGKKAYLIDQNTAKACDSCVIKDGAFKFENKISGEKAFEVNIDKNRRNKAIVLATAGTKAVVDFTARPATVTDNGGYNDKLTAFGNTIAEAGNAINAKMDKMMNEGKSREEINAALAGEEKAFYDLYRKGINDNKNNIMGAFIVSMTARQFYPTLEELDKAIATVKYAGELASIKALRKNYEKASATQAGKMFVDFTGFTVDGKPSKLSDYVGKGKYVLVDFWASWCGPCKGEIPNLIELQNKFGSKNFTVLGVNVWDDDAAFKAALKEEGITYPQIVVPQNNKDNATELYGIQGIPQIILFAPDGKIVKRDLRGQAMKDFVEEKMK
;
A
#
# COMPACT_ATOMS: atom_id res chain seq x y z
N MET A 1 -30.21 -60.22 39.05
CA MET A 1 -28.87 -59.59 39.09
C MET A 1 -28.63 -58.82 37.77
N ARG A 2 -28.78 -57.52 37.79
CA ARG A 2 -28.50 -56.66 36.63
C ARG A 2 -27.16 -55.97 36.91
N ILE A 3 -26.18 -56.28 36.06
CA ILE A 3 -24.84 -55.65 36.11
C ILE A 3 -24.95 -54.40 35.26
N LEU A 4 -24.91 -53.22 35.88
CA LEU A 4 -24.79 -51.93 35.24
C LEU A 4 -23.29 -51.67 34.96
N SER A 5 -22.94 -51.74 33.68
CA SER A 5 -21.60 -51.32 33.21
C SER A 5 -21.60 -49.80 33.05
N THR A 6 -21.00 -49.11 33.98
CA THR A 6 -20.67 -47.69 33.86
C THR A 6 -19.48 -47.50 32.97
N ILE A 7 -19.71 -47.04 31.71
CA ILE A 7 -18.62 -46.58 30.82
C ILE A 7 -18.28 -45.18 31.27
N ALA A 8 -17.14 -45.01 31.92
CA ALA A 8 -16.57 -43.71 32.21
C ALA A 8 -15.98 -43.13 30.92
N LEU A 9 -16.64 -42.14 30.31
CA LEU A 9 -16.14 -41.35 29.19
C LEU A 9 -15.05 -40.41 29.74
N ALA A 10 -13.78 -40.79 29.60
CA ALA A 10 -12.66 -39.88 29.86
C ALA A 10 -12.61 -38.81 28.75
N VAL A 11 -13.15 -37.66 29.03
CA VAL A 11 -12.94 -36.47 28.22
C VAL A 11 -11.51 -36.01 28.44
N LEU A 12 -10.62 -36.41 27.54
CA LEU A 12 -9.28 -35.83 27.45
C LEU A 12 -9.44 -34.38 26.96
N ALA A 13 -9.51 -33.48 27.92
CA ALA A 13 -9.30 -32.06 27.63
C ALA A 13 -7.83 -31.89 27.22
N PHE A 14 -7.56 -31.82 25.92
CA PHE A 14 -6.31 -31.28 25.43
C PHE A 14 -6.26 -29.80 25.87
N ALA A 15 -5.65 -29.54 27.01
CA ALA A 15 -5.19 -28.22 27.34
C ALA A 15 -4.16 -27.85 26.26
N ALA A 16 -4.56 -27.05 25.29
CA ALA A 16 -3.64 -26.41 24.38
C ALA A 16 -2.68 -25.59 25.28
N SER A 17 -1.53 -26.15 25.63
CA SER A 17 -0.48 -25.41 26.31
C SER A 17 -0.15 -24.23 25.44
N ALA A 18 -0.41 -23.03 25.93
CA ALA A 18 -0.10 -21.82 25.22
C ALA A 18 1.42 -21.81 24.94
N GLN A 19 1.74 -22.06 23.69
CA GLN A 19 3.13 -22.15 23.24
C GLN A 19 3.70 -20.72 23.18
N SER A 20 4.93 -20.53 23.64
CA SER A 20 5.58 -19.23 23.70
C SER A 20 6.59 -19.05 22.58
N TYR A 21 6.91 -17.79 22.29
CA TYR A 21 8.06 -17.40 21.50
C TYR A 21 8.91 -16.40 22.28
N THR A 22 10.18 -16.28 21.91
CA THR A 22 11.11 -15.30 22.48
C THR A 22 11.76 -14.52 21.34
N ILE A 23 11.83 -13.22 21.50
CA ILE A 23 12.58 -12.31 20.62
C ILE A 23 13.57 -11.56 21.51
N THR A 24 14.87 -11.75 21.28
CA THR A 24 15.93 -10.98 21.92
C THR A 24 16.51 -9.99 20.93
N GLY A 25 16.94 -8.83 21.40
CA GLY A 25 17.52 -7.83 20.53
C GLY A 25 18.84 -7.28 21.07
N LYS A 26 19.75 -6.97 20.15
CA LYS A 26 21.00 -6.27 20.38
C LYS A 26 20.94 -4.88 19.75
N THR A 27 21.41 -3.89 20.46
CA THR A 27 21.49 -2.50 19.98
C THR A 27 22.81 -1.88 20.41
N GLY A 28 23.20 -0.76 19.82
CA GLY A 28 24.30 0.05 20.35
C GLY A 28 23.91 0.75 21.67
N GLU A 29 24.89 1.10 22.49
CA GLU A 29 24.71 1.76 23.81
C GLU A 29 23.89 3.05 23.73
N ALA A 30 23.97 3.79 22.61
CA ALA A 30 23.15 4.98 22.33
C ALA A 30 21.62 4.72 22.32
N SER A 31 21.22 3.46 22.39
CA SER A 31 19.81 3.05 22.49
C SER A 31 19.36 2.77 23.93
N ASN A 32 20.24 2.81 24.91
CA ASN A 32 19.90 2.61 26.31
C ASN A 32 18.88 3.68 26.78
N GLY A 33 17.88 3.25 27.53
CA GLY A 33 16.78 4.09 27.98
C GLY A 33 15.67 4.29 26.95
N LYS A 34 15.88 4.00 25.65
CA LYS A 34 14.84 4.01 24.62
C LYS A 34 13.91 2.83 24.77
N LYS A 35 12.74 2.92 24.12
CA LYS A 35 11.78 1.83 24.08
C LYS A 35 11.93 1.00 22.81
N ALA A 36 11.98 -0.32 22.97
CA ALA A 36 11.68 -1.27 21.90
C ALA A 36 10.19 -1.59 21.92
N TYR A 37 9.56 -1.60 20.76
CA TYR A 37 8.15 -1.93 20.56
C TYR A 37 8.04 -3.19 19.72
N LEU A 38 7.12 -4.07 20.09
CA LEU A 38 6.70 -5.22 19.29
C LEU A 38 5.34 -4.90 18.66
N ILE A 39 5.28 -4.83 17.34
CA ILE A 39 4.09 -4.45 16.58
C ILE A 39 3.55 -5.69 15.86
N ASP A 40 2.35 -6.11 16.20
CA ASP A 40 1.66 -7.22 15.51
C ASP A 40 1.20 -6.78 14.12
N GLN A 41 1.69 -7.44 13.09
CA GLN A 41 1.37 -7.11 11.70
C GLN A 41 -0.08 -7.46 11.30
N ASN A 42 -0.81 -8.24 12.10
CA ASN A 42 -2.24 -8.50 11.86
C ASN A 42 -3.13 -7.33 12.27
N THR A 43 -2.66 -6.50 13.20
CA THR A 43 -3.39 -5.33 13.73
C THR A 43 -2.73 -3.99 13.43
N ALA A 44 -1.46 -3.98 13.03
CA ALA A 44 -0.58 -2.82 12.90
C ALA A 44 -0.44 -2.01 14.22
N LYS A 45 -0.64 -2.64 15.38
CA LYS A 45 -0.56 -2.02 16.70
C LYS A 45 0.56 -2.64 17.53
N ALA A 46 1.16 -1.85 18.40
CA ALA A 46 2.08 -2.37 19.40
C ALA A 46 1.32 -3.29 20.36
N CYS A 47 1.78 -4.52 20.47
CA CYS A 47 1.25 -5.53 21.39
C CYS A 47 2.13 -5.71 22.63
N ASP A 48 3.40 -5.24 22.59
CA ASP A 48 4.32 -5.26 23.71
C ASP A 48 5.36 -4.12 23.58
N SER A 49 5.99 -3.74 24.69
CA SER A 49 7.12 -2.82 24.69
C SER A 49 8.00 -3.00 25.93
N CYS A 50 9.30 -2.77 25.80
CA CYS A 50 10.23 -2.77 26.92
C CYS A 50 11.31 -1.68 26.77
N VAL A 51 11.97 -1.34 27.86
CA VAL A 51 13.09 -0.41 27.86
C VAL A 51 14.38 -1.14 27.55
N ILE A 52 15.19 -0.61 26.66
CA ILE A 52 16.51 -1.14 26.29
C ILE A 52 17.49 -0.85 27.46
N LYS A 53 18.15 -1.89 27.93
CA LYS A 53 19.18 -1.85 28.98
C LYS A 53 20.42 -2.58 28.51
N ASP A 54 21.59 -2.02 28.74
CA ASP A 54 22.89 -2.63 28.39
C ASP A 54 22.93 -3.08 26.92
N GLY A 55 22.37 -2.26 26.01
CA GLY A 55 22.30 -2.57 24.59
C GLY A 55 21.40 -3.77 24.22
N ALA A 56 20.51 -4.19 25.11
CA ALA A 56 19.68 -5.38 24.89
C ALA A 56 18.20 -5.16 25.25
N PHE A 57 17.33 -5.98 24.65
CA PHE A 57 15.92 -6.06 25.01
C PHE A 57 15.40 -7.50 24.81
N LYS A 58 14.26 -7.80 25.42
CA LYS A 58 13.62 -9.14 25.28
C LYS A 58 12.10 -8.98 25.27
N PHE A 59 11.45 -9.71 24.35
CA PHE A 59 10.03 -10.02 24.39
C PHE A 59 9.86 -11.52 24.56
N GLU A 60 8.92 -11.94 25.41
CA GLU A 60 8.55 -13.32 25.62
C GLU A 60 7.04 -13.40 25.85
N ASN A 61 6.33 -13.94 24.89
CA ASN A 61 4.88 -13.93 24.88
C ASN A 61 4.31 -15.26 24.38
N LYS A 62 3.05 -15.50 24.72
CA LYS A 62 2.28 -16.64 24.19
C LYS A 62 1.87 -16.35 22.76
N ILE A 63 1.82 -17.40 21.93
CA ILE A 63 1.40 -17.31 20.54
C ILE A 63 0.42 -18.42 20.20
N SER A 64 -0.57 -18.08 19.38
CA SER A 64 -1.45 -19.05 18.73
C SER A 64 -1.26 -18.89 17.21
N GLY A 65 -0.94 -20.00 16.55
CA GLY A 65 -0.63 -20.01 15.13
C GLY A 65 0.72 -19.37 14.80
N GLU A 66 0.82 -18.79 13.65
CA GLU A 66 2.02 -18.12 13.15
C GLU A 66 1.73 -16.63 12.94
N LYS A 67 2.69 -15.78 13.26
CA LYS A 67 2.54 -14.33 13.18
C LYS A 67 3.78 -13.64 12.62
N ALA A 68 3.56 -12.50 11.99
CA ALA A 68 4.62 -11.56 11.68
C ALA A 68 4.56 -10.37 12.66
N PHE A 69 5.72 -10.00 13.17
CA PHE A 69 5.91 -8.84 14.03
C PHE A 69 6.90 -7.87 13.40
N GLU A 70 6.74 -6.58 13.68
CA GLU A 70 7.79 -5.60 13.51
C GLU A 70 8.36 -5.26 14.88
N VAL A 71 9.66 -5.42 15.03
CA VAL A 71 10.40 -4.86 16.16
C VAL A 71 10.89 -3.48 15.75
N ASN A 72 10.55 -2.47 16.54
CA ASN A 72 10.84 -1.07 16.23
C ASN A 72 11.44 -0.36 17.45
N ILE A 73 12.54 0.37 17.26
CA ILE A 73 13.15 1.16 18.32
C ILE A 73 12.67 2.59 18.22
N ASP A 74 12.05 3.07 19.31
CA ASP A 74 11.63 4.46 19.51
C ASP A 74 10.66 4.97 18.41
N LYS A 75 9.89 4.07 17.81
CA LYS A 75 8.99 4.34 16.67
C LYS A 75 9.71 4.95 15.44
N ASN A 76 11.02 4.77 15.36
CA ASN A 76 11.81 5.26 14.24
C ASN A 76 11.70 4.32 13.05
N ARG A 77 11.19 4.83 11.92
CA ARG A 77 10.97 4.03 10.69
C ARG A 77 12.24 3.38 10.13
N ARG A 78 13.43 3.90 10.44
CA ARG A 78 14.72 3.36 9.98
C ARG A 78 15.30 2.29 10.91
N ASN A 79 14.80 2.18 12.14
CA ASN A 79 15.25 1.24 13.16
C ASN A 79 14.16 0.18 13.39
N LYS A 80 13.94 -0.66 12.40
CA LYS A 80 12.93 -1.71 12.43
C LYS A 80 13.44 -3.01 11.82
N ALA A 81 12.92 -4.13 12.30
CA ALA A 81 13.15 -5.46 11.77
C ALA A 81 11.86 -6.27 11.79
N ILE A 82 11.69 -7.15 10.81
CA ILE A 82 10.54 -8.07 10.76
C ILE A 82 10.98 -9.40 11.38
N VAL A 83 10.13 -9.92 12.25
CA VAL A 83 10.29 -11.22 12.89
C VAL A 83 9.07 -12.08 12.59
N LEU A 84 9.29 -13.23 11.96
CA LEU A 84 8.27 -14.25 11.79
C LEU A 84 8.34 -15.21 12.98
N ALA A 85 7.23 -15.40 13.66
CA ALA A 85 7.17 -16.22 14.86
C ALA A 85 6.07 -17.28 14.79
N THR A 86 6.42 -18.44 15.32
CA THR A 86 5.54 -19.55 15.63
C THR A 86 5.88 -20.05 17.04
N ALA A 87 5.15 -21.02 17.52
CA ALA A 87 5.46 -21.70 18.76
C ALA A 87 6.91 -22.21 18.81
N GLY A 88 7.61 -21.87 19.86
CA GLY A 88 9.02 -22.26 20.07
C GLY A 88 10.04 -21.37 19.35
N THR A 89 9.63 -20.35 18.58
CA THR A 89 10.57 -19.42 17.94
C THR A 89 11.45 -18.73 18.99
N LYS A 90 12.77 -18.74 18.74
CA LYS A 90 13.79 -18.01 19.51
C LYS A 90 14.57 -17.13 18.55
N ALA A 91 14.04 -15.94 18.26
CA ALA A 91 14.65 -15.02 17.32
C ALA A 91 15.63 -14.06 18.02
N VAL A 92 16.71 -13.74 17.33
CA VAL A 92 17.68 -12.71 17.71
C VAL A 92 17.65 -11.62 16.65
N VAL A 93 17.36 -10.39 17.09
CA VAL A 93 17.37 -9.19 16.22
C VAL A 93 18.63 -8.39 16.55
N ASP A 94 19.47 -8.15 15.56
CA ASP A 94 20.70 -7.36 15.73
C ASP A 94 20.56 -6.01 14.99
N PHE A 95 20.38 -4.94 15.75
CA PHE A 95 20.32 -3.56 15.26
C PHE A 95 21.70 -2.89 15.18
N THR A 96 22.78 -3.58 15.53
CA THR A 96 24.13 -3.07 15.28
C THR A 96 24.55 -3.25 13.83
N ALA A 97 23.97 -4.23 13.14
CA ALA A 97 24.10 -4.41 11.70
C ALA A 97 23.24 -3.38 10.91
N ARG A 98 23.63 -3.10 9.67
CA ARG A 98 22.88 -2.20 8.74
C ARG A 98 22.78 -2.86 7.38
N PRO A 99 21.60 -3.31 6.95
CA PRO A 99 20.31 -3.34 7.68
C PRO A 99 20.36 -4.26 8.92
N ALA A 100 19.40 -4.10 9.84
CA ALA A 100 19.26 -4.98 10.99
C ALA A 100 19.05 -6.43 10.53
N THR A 101 19.68 -7.37 11.19
CA THR A 101 19.56 -8.81 10.89
C THR A 101 18.64 -9.52 11.88
N VAL A 102 18.00 -10.59 11.43
CA VAL A 102 17.16 -11.45 12.27
C VAL A 102 17.55 -12.90 12.00
N THR A 103 17.82 -13.65 13.07
CA THR A 103 18.18 -15.05 13.00
C THR A 103 17.34 -15.89 13.97
N ASP A 104 17.10 -17.17 13.68
CA ASP A 104 16.32 -18.08 14.54
C ASP A 104 16.72 -19.57 14.40
N ASN A 105 18.01 -19.84 14.20
CA ASN A 105 18.56 -21.20 14.12
C ASN A 105 17.91 -22.07 13.01
N GLY A 106 17.81 -21.55 11.79
CA GLY A 106 17.26 -22.26 10.63
C GLY A 106 15.74 -22.21 10.51
N GLY A 107 15.07 -21.38 11.32
CA GLY A 107 13.64 -21.14 11.27
C GLY A 107 13.20 -20.23 10.12
N TYR A 108 12.04 -19.63 10.25
CA TYR A 108 11.49 -18.76 9.21
C TYR A 108 12.30 -17.48 8.97
N ASN A 109 12.97 -16.95 10.02
CA ASN A 109 13.72 -15.71 9.91
C ASN A 109 15.02 -15.91 9.11
N ASP A 110 15.73 -17.00 9.33
CA ASP A 110 16.91 -17.35 8.53
C ASP A 110 16.53 -17.62 7.07
N LYS A 111 15.40 -18.31 6.82
CA LYS A 111 14.87 -18.55 5.47
C LYS A 111 14.44 -17.25 4.78
N LEU A 112 13.80 -16.33 5.52
CA LEU A 112 13.41 -15.02 4.98
C LEU A 112 14.64 -14.17 4.64
N THR A 113 15.69 -14.22 5.48
CA THR A 113 16.97 -13.56 5.21
C THR A 113 17.64 -14.13 3.97
N ALA A 114 17.72 -15.45 3.82
CA ALA A 114 18.27 -16.09 2.63
C ALA A 114 17.48 -15.74 1.36
N PHE A 115 16.15 -15.75 1.46
CA PHE A 115 15.28 -15.29 0.36
C PHE A 115 15.55 -13.83 0.00
N GLY A 116 15.63 -12.94 1.00
CA GLY A 116 15.93 -11.52 0.80
C GLY A 116 17.28 -11.29 0.10
N ASN A 117 18.31 -12.07 0.47
CA ASN A 117 19.63 -12.02 -0.17
C ASN A 117 19.54 -12.42 -1.66
N THR A 118 18.84 -13.52 -1.96
CA THR A 118 18.62 -13.95 -3.36
C THR A 118 17.92 -12.88 -4.19
N ILE A 119 16.90 -12.22 -3.63
CA ILE A 119 16.18 -11.11 -4.28
C ILE A 119 17.12 -9.91 -4.49
N ALA A 120 17.91 -9.55 -3.47
CA ALA A 120 18.83 -8.43 -3.54
C ALA A 120 19.92 -8.67 -4.60
N GLU A 121 20.52 -9.87 -4.67
CA GLU A 121 21.51 -10.25 -5.68
C GLU A 121 20.94 -10.13 -7.11
N ALA A 122 19.74 -10.70 -7.33
CA ALA A 122 19.08 -10.61 -8.64
C ALA A 122 18.75 -9.16 -9.02
N GLY A 123 18.22 -8.36 -8.08
CA GLY A 123 17.91 -6.96 -8.30
C GLY A 123 19.17 -6.11 -8.61
N ASN A 124 20.25 -6.34 -7.86
CA ASN A 124 21.54 -5.65 -8.09
C ASN A 124 22.12 -5.99 -9.46
N ALA A 125 22.01 -7.24 -9.91
CA ALA A 125 22.47 -7.64 -11.24
C ALA A 125 21.70 -6.93 -12.37
N ILE A 126 20.38 -6.79 -12.23
CA ILE A 126 19.52 -6.06 -13.17
C ILE A 126 19.91 -4.57 -13.18
N ASN A 127 20.03 -3.94 -12.00
CA ASN A 127 20.40 -2.54 -11.88
C ASN A 127 21.78 -2.25 -12.51
N ALA A 128 22.76 -3.09 -12.28
CA ALA A 128 24.10 -2.95 -12.87
C ALA A 128 24.07 -3.01 -14.41
N LYS A 129 23.23 -3.89 -15.00
CA LYS A 129 23.02 -3.96 -16.45
C LYS A 129 22.31 -2.70 -16.97
N MET A 130 21.28 -2.27 -16.27
CA MET A 130 20.53 -1.06 -16.60
C MET A 130 21.44 0.17 -16.61
N ASP A 131 22.24 0.36 -15.54
CA ASP A 131 23.19 1.49 -15.43
C ASP A 131 24.22 1.47 -16.56
N LYS A 132 24.74 0.28 -16.90
CA LYS A 132 25.66 0.13 -18.05
C LYS A 132 25.01 0.58 -19.36
N MET A 133 23.79 0.11 -19.64
CA MET A 133 23.06 0.46 -20.87
C MET A 133 22.69 1.95 -20.91
N MET A 134 22.35 2.56 -19.78
CA MET A 134 22.13 4.00 -19.67
C MET A 134 23.41 4.78 -19.99
N ASN A 135 24.56 4.34 -19.47
CA ASN A 135 25.88 4.97 -19.76
C ASN A 135 26.31 4.80 -21.23
N GLU A 136 25.83 3.75 -21.90
CA GLU A 136 26.01 3.53 -23.34
C GLU A 136 25.03 4.37 -24.20
N GLY A 137 24.18 5.19 -23.58
CA GLY A 137 23.21 6.06 -24.24
C GLY A 137 22.00 5.34 -24.84
N LYS A 138 21.67 4.14 -24.35
CA LYS A 138 20.49 3.40 -24.78
C LYS A 138 19.20 4.08 -24.33
N SER A 139 18.19 4.05 -25.18
CA SER A 139 16.86 4.54 -24.85
C SER A 139 16.18 3.65 -23.79
N ARG A 140 15.17 4.19 -23.12
CA ARG A 140 14.39 3.45 -22.12
C ARG A 140 13.70 2.23 -22.72
N GLU A 141 13.22 2.33 -23.96
CA GLU A 141 12.59 1.25 -24.70
C GLU A 141 13.59 0.12 -25.00
N GLU A 142 14.80 0.44 -25.43
CA GLU A 142 15.86 -0.56 -25.65
C GLU A 142 16.25 -1.27 -24.37
N ILE A 143 16.39 -0.53 -23.26
CA ILE A 143 16.72 -1.09 -21.94
C ILE A 143 15.61 -2.04 -21.47
N ASN A 144 14.36 -1.60 -21.50
CA ASN A 144 13.23 -2.42 -21.09
C ASN A 144 13.11 -3.70 -21.92
N ALA A 145 13.28 -3.60 -23.24
CA ALA A 145 13.25 -4.76 -24.12
C ALA A 145 14.40 -5.76 -23.83
N ALA A 146 15.60 -5.24 -23.58
CA ALA A 146 16.76 -6.07 -23.29
C ALA A 146 16.69 -6.77 -21.92
N LEU A 147 16.07 -6.14 -20.92
CA LEU A 147 15.99 -6.65 -19.53
C LEU A 147 14.69 -7.43 -19.23
N ALA A 148 13.75 -7.50 -20.18
CA ALA A 148 12.44 -8.13 -19.95
C ALA A 148 12.51 -9.58 -19.45
N GLY A 149 13.51 -10.34 -19.93
CA GLY A 149 13.74 -11.72 -19.47
C GLY A 149 14.23 -11.81 -18.03
N GLU A 150 15.18 -10.96 -17.67
CA GLU A 150 15.71 -10.86 -16.31
C GLU A 150 14.66 -10.34 -15.32
N GLU A 151 13.90 -9.33 -15.71
CA GLU A 151 12.79 -8.83 -14.88
C GLU A 151 11.74 -9.92 -14.64
N LYS A 152 11.39 -10.68 -15.68
CA LYS A 152 10.50 -11.83 -15.51
C LYS A 152 11.07 -12.84 -14.52
N ALA A 153 12.34 -13.22 -14.68
CA ALA A 153 13.00 -14.16 -13.79
C ALA A 153 13.05 -13.64 -12.34
N PHE A 154 13.29 -12.34 -12.15
CA PHE A 154 13.26 -11.68 -10.85
C PHE A 154 11.87 -11.79 -10.18
N TYR A 155 10.81 -11.54 -10.90
CA TYR A 155 9.44 -11.70 -10.37
C TYR A 155 9.07 -13.18 -10.14
N ASP A 156 9.62 -14.09 -10.92
CA ASP A 156 9.40 -15.54 -10.73
C ASP A 156 10.05 -16.04 -9.43
N LEU A 157 11.14 -15.42 -8.92
CA LEU A 157 11.69 -15.71 -7.59
C LEU A 157 10.68 -15.41 -6.49
N TYR A 158 9.99 -14.27 -6.55
CA TYR A 158 8.93 -13.96 -5.59
C TYR A 158 7.76 -14.94 -5.67
N ARG A 159 7.30 -15.28 -6.89
CA ARG A 159 6.22 -16.27 -7.09
C ARG A 159 6.61 -17.64 -6.51
N LYS A 160 7.85 -18.05 -6.73
CA LYS A 160 8.39 -19.28 -6.14
C LYS A 160 8.41 -19.21 -4.60
N GLY A 161 8.90 -18.10 -4.03
CA GLY A 161 8.92 -17.88 -2.58
C GLY A 161 7.52 -17.95 -1.97
N ILE A 162 6.51 -17.36 -2.62
CA ILE A 162 5.09 -17.45 -2.19
C ILE A 162 4.60 -18.90 -2.26
N ASN A 163 4.81 -19.58 -3.38
CA ASN A 163 4.31 -20.94 -3.59
C ASN A 163 4.94 -21.95 -2.63
N ASP A 164 6.25 -21.88 -2.41
CA ASP A 164 6.98 -22.75 -1.49
C ASP A 164 6.52 -22.56 -0.03
N ASN A 165 6.00 -21.38 0.29
CA ASN A 165 5.60 -20.98 1.64
C ASN A 165 4.10 -20.68 1.79
N LYS A 166 3.24 -21.09 0.85
CA LYS A 166 1.80 -20.74 0.86
C LYS A 166 1.04 -21.19 2.13
N ASN A 167 1.57 -22.17 2.85
CA ASN A 167 0.93 -22.73 4.04
C ASN A 167 1.45 -22.15 5.37
N ASN A 168 2.34 -21.13 5.33
CA ASN A 168 2.95 -20.54 6.52
C ASN A 168 3.03 -19.00 6.42
N ILE A 169 3.43 -18.39 7.54
CA ILE A 169 3.49 -16.92 7.68
C ILE A 169 4.51 -16.26 6.74
N MET A 170 5.57 -16.97 6.33
CA MET A 170 6.57 -16.44 5.40
C MET A 170 5.93 -16.14 4.03
N GLY A 171 5.11 -17.06 3.51
CA GLY A 171 4.38 -16.84 2.26
C GLY A 171 3.43 -15.66 2.34
N ALA A 172 2.67 -15.55 3.44
CA ALA A 172 1.81 -14.39 3.69
C ALA A 172 2.58 -13.08 3.74
N PHE A 173 3.74 -13.06 4.38
CA PHE A 173 4.60 -11.89 4.45
C PHE A 173 5.15 -11.50 3.07
N ILE A 174 5.60 -12.48 2.25
CA ILE A 174 6.03 -12.21 0.86
C ILE A 174 4.88 -11.64 0.04
N VAL A 175 3.65 -12.19 0.16
CA VAL A 175 2.45 -11.60 -0.46
C VAL A 175 2.29 -10.15 -0.04
N SER A 176 2.43 -9.82 1.25
CA SER A 176 2.25 -8.45 1.72
C SER A 176 3.25 -7.45 1.14
N MET A 177 4.46 -7.89 0.83
CA MET A 177 5.48 -7.06 0.17
C MET A 177 5.21 -6.85 -1.32
N THR A 178 4.58 -7.81 -1.99
CA THR A 178 4.41 -7.85 -3.44
C THR A 178 2.97 -7.63 -3.92
N ALA A 179 2.02 -7.50 -3.00
CA ALA A 179 0.59 -7.55 -3.32
C ALA A 179 0.17 -6.54 -4.40
N ARG A 180 0.66 -5.31 -4.35
CA ARG A 180 0.32 -4.27 -5.33
C ARG A 180 0.86 -4.58 -6.73
N GLN A 181 2.00 -5.25 -6.83
CA GLN A 181 2.65 -5.62 -8.08
C GLN A 181 2.03 -6.86 -8.71
N PHE A 182 1.69 -7.86 -7.89
CA PHE A 182 1.26 -9.17 -8.38
C PHE A 182 -0.25 -9.36 -8.42
N TYR A 183 -0.98 -8.58 -7.63
CA TYR A 183 -2.42 -8.66 -7.47
C TYR A 183 -3.04 -7.26 -7.57
N PRO A 184 -2.99 -6.62 -8.76
CA PRO A 184 -3.43 -5.23 -8.95
C PRO A 184 -4.94 -5.04 -8.88
N THR A 185 -5.72 -6.11 -8.89
CA THR A 185 -7.18 -6.07 -8.80
C THR A 185 -7.70 -6.74 -7.52
N LEU A 186 -8.93 -6.39 -7.12
CA LEU A 186 -9.61 -7.02 -5.98
C LEU A 186 -9.73 -8.55 -6.17
N GLU A 187 -10.11 -8.99 -7.37
CA GLU A 187 -10.28 -10.42 -7.67
C GLU A 187 -8.96 -11.20 -7.52
N GLU A 188 -7.86 -10.67 -8.03
CA GLU A 188 -6.55 -11.31 -7.93
C GLU A 188 -6.06 -11.35 -6.48
N LEU A 189 -6.27 -10.26 -5.73
CA LEU A 189 -5.93 -10.20 -4.32
C LEU A 189 -6.76 -11.20 -3.50
N ASP A 190 -8.06 -11.33 -3.77
CA ASP A 190 -8.93 -12.29 -3.09
C ASP A 190 -8.54 -13.74 -3.39
N LYS A 191 -8.12 -14.06 -4.62
CA LYS A 191 -7.53 -15.36 -4.96
C LYS A 191 -6.25 -15.63 -4.18
N ALA A 192 -5.37 -14.64 -4.03
CA ALA A 192 -4.15 -14.78 -3.24
C ALA A 192 -4.46 -15.01 -1.75
N ILE A 193 -5.41 -14.27 -1.18
CA ILE A 193 -5.89 -14.45 0.21
C ILE A 193 -6.46 -15.85 0.43
N ALA A 194 -7.19 -16.39 -0.54
CA ALA A 194 -7.78 -17.73 -0.45
C ALA A 194 -6.75 -18.86 -0.54
N THR A 195 -5.61 -18.62 -1.21
CA THR A 195 -4.59 -19.65 -1.50
C THR A 195 -3.38 -19.60 -0.58
N VAL A 196 -3.07 -18.45 0.01
CA VAL A 196 -1.92 -18.27 0.89
C VAL A 196 -2.40 -18.07 2.32
N LYS A 197 -2.16 -19.09 3.16
CA LYS A 197 -2.54 -19.07 4.57
C LYS A 197 -1.97 -17.83 5.27
N TYR A 198 -2.70 -17.25 6.18
CA TYR A 198 -2.38 -16.02 6.92
C TYR A 198 -2.34 -14.72 6.09
N ALA A 199 -2.35 -14.75 4.76
CA ALA A 199 -2.26 -13.51 3.96
C ALA A 199 -3.39 -12.52 4.30
N GLY A 200 -4.63 -12.99 4.38
CA GLY A 200 -5.80 -12.17 4.74
C GLY A 200 -5.82 -11.67 6.19
N GLU A 201 -4.94 -12.17 7.06
CA GLU A 201 -4.84 -11.71 8.45
C GLU A 201 -3.99 -10.45 8.59
N LEU A 202 -3.05 -10.19 7.67
CA LEU A 202 -2.15 -9.05 7.74
C LEU A 202 -2.88 -7.73 7.52
N ALA A 203 -2.64 -6.75 8.39
CA ALA A 203 -3.29 -5.44 8.34
C ALA A 203 -3.03 -4.69 7.02
N SER A 204 -1.83 -4.85 6.44
CA SER A 204 -1.48 -4.29 5.13
C SER A 204 -2.34 -4.85 4.00
N ILE A 205 -2.62 -6.15 4.01
CA ILE A 205 -3.48 -6.82 3.03
C ILE A 205 -4.94 -6.42 3.23
N LYS A 206 -5.43 -6.38 4.49
CA LYS A 206 -6.78 -5.89 4.80
C LYS A 206 -6.99 -4.46 4.31
N ALA A 207 -6.01 -3.58 4.54
CA ALA A 207 -6.06 -2.20 4.07
C ALA A 207 -6.05 -2.12 2.54
N LEU A 208 -5.19 -2.90 1.86
CA LEU A 208 -5.13 -2.94 0.40
C LEU A 208 -6.45 -3.45 -0.19
N ARG A 209 -7.00 -4.54 0.36
CA ARG A 209 -8.29 -5.09 -0.06
C ARG A 209 -9.42 -4.07 0.06
N LYS A 210 -9.51 -3.38 1.22
CA LYS A 210 -10.48 -2.30 1.44
C LYS A 210 -10.34 -1.17 0.41
N ASN A 211 -9.09 -0.82 0.03
CA ASN A 211 -8.84 0.19 -0.99
C ASN A 211 -9.30 -0.28 -2.38
N TYR A 212 -9.07 -1.55 -2.73
CA TYR A 212 -9.57 -2.13 -3.98
C TYR A 212 -11.10 -2.23 -4.02
N GLU A 213 -11.75 -2.55 -2.90
CA GLU A 213 -13.22 -2.52 -2.78
C GLU A 213 -13.76 -1.10 -3.08
N LYS A 214 -13.17 -0.08 -2.47
CA LYS A 214 -13.53 1.32 -2.72
C LYS A 214 -13.28 1.73 -4.18
N ALA A 215 -12.12 1.37 -4.72
CA ALA A 215 -11.80 1.62 -6.13
C ALA A 215 -12.78 0.89 -7.07
N SER A 216 -13.20 -0.33 -6.73
CA SER A 216 -14.21 -1.08 -7.49
C SER A 216 -15.59 -0.40 -7.47
N ALA A 217 -15.97 0.20 -6.33
CA ALA A 217 -17.22 0.95 -6.21
C ALA A 217 -17.26 2.22 -7.08
N THR A 218 -16.08 2.72 -7.46
CA THR A 218 -15.93 3.93 -8.28
C THR A 218 -15.27 3.64 -9.64
N GLN A 219 -15.50 2.46 -10.22
CA GLN A 219 -15.05 2.11 -11.57
C GLN A 219 -15.95 2.71 -12.65
N ALA A 220 -15.46 2.65 -13.90
CA ALA A 220 -16.25 3.04 -15.06
C ALA A 220 -17.62 2.34 -15.08
N GLY A 221 -18.68 3.08 -15.43
CA GLY A 221 -20.07 2.65 -15.42
C GLY A 221 -20.78 2.81 -14.05
N LYS A 222 -20.06 3.02 -12.94
CA LYS A 222 -20.65 3.29 -11.62
C LYS A 222 -21.03 4.74 -11.46
N MET A 223 -22.02 5.02 -10.60
CA MET A 223 -22.36 6.39 -10.21
C MET A 223 -21.24 6.99 -9.36
N PHE A 224 -21.09 8.29 -9.42
CA PHE A 224 -20.18 8.99 -8.52
C PHE A 224 -20.56 8.78 -7.05
N VAL A 225 -19.57 8.82 -6.18
CA VAL A 225 -19.74 8.86 -4.73
C VAL A 225 -19.47 10.28 -4.26
N ASP A 226 -20.44 10.91 -3.62
CA ASP A 226 -20.32 12.31 -3.20
C ASP A 226 -19.30 12.47 -2.06
N PHE A 227 -18.63 13.61 -2.02
CA PHE A 227 -17.77 14.02 -0.91
C PHE A 227 -17.85 15.52 -0.74
N THR A 228 -17.49 15.98 0.45
CA THR A 228 -17.52 17.39 0.84
C THR A 228 -16.12 17.97 0.91
N GLY A 229 -16.00 19.27 0.69
CA GLY A 229 -14.81 20.08 0.82
C GLY A 229 -15.17 21.56 0.87
N PHE A 230 -14.26 22.39 0.41
CA PHE A 230 -14.42 23.84 0.38
C PHE A 230 -13.96 24.39 -0.96
N THR A 231 -14.57 25.50 -1.39
CA THR A 231 -14.04 26.29 -2.51
C THR A 231 -12.75 27.00 -2.10
N VAL A 232 -12.03 27.61 -3.05
CA VAL A 232 -10.78 28.35 -2.80
C VAL A 232 -11.00 29.52 -1.80
N ASP A 233 -12.18 30.10 -1.77
CA ASP A 233 -12.60 31.17 -0.85
C ASP A 233 -13.20 30.63 0.47
N GLY A 234 -13.10 29.34 0.73
CA GLY A 234 -13.47 28.70 2.00
C GLY A 234 -14.95 28.41 2.19
N LYS A 235 -15.80 28.55 1.16
CA LYS A 235 -17.21 28.17 1.24
C LYS A 235 -17.40 26.66 1.11
N PRO A 236 -18.35 26.04 1.83
CA PRO A 236 -18.68 24.63 1.64
C PRO A 236 -18.98 24.30 0.18
N SER A 237 -18.44 23.19 -0.29
CA SER A 237 -18.66 22.65 -1.64
C SER A 237 -18.61 21.13 -1.61
N LYS A 238 -19.23 20.49 -2.59
CA LYS A 238 -19.28 19.03 -2.72
C LYS A 238 -19.20 18.63 -4.20
N LEU A 239 -18.81 17.37 -4.44
CA LEU A 239 -18.67 16.88 -5.81
C LEU A 239 -19.99 16.99 -6.59
N SER A 240 -21.12 16.72 -5.94
CA SER A 240 -22.45 16.84 -6.55
C SER A 240 -22.89 18.26 -6.91
N ASP A 241 -22.14 19.30 -6.56
CA ASP A 241 -22.38 20.64 -7.07
C ASP A 241 -21.99 20.76 -8.56
N TYR A 242 -21.11 19.88 -9.02
CA TYR A 242 -20.56 19.88 -10.38
C TYR A 242 -20.97 18.64 -11.19
N VAL A 243 -20.89 17.44 -10.60
CA VAL A 243 -21.15 16.16 -11.27
C VAL A 243 -22.63 15.81 -11.24
N GLY A 244 -23.15 15.21 -12.33
CA GLY A 244 -24.57 14.87 -12.45
C GLY A 244 -25.47 16.07 -12.74
N LYS A 245 -24.93 17.15 -13.33
CA LYS A 245 -25.63 18.38 -13.66
C LYS A 245 -25.82 18.59 -15.18
N GLY A 246 -25.88 17.52 -15.94
CA GLY A 246 -26.06 17.59 -17.39
C GLY A 246 -24.81 17.96 -18.19
N LYS A 247 -23.63 17.93 -17.56
CA LYS A 247 -22.34 18.22 -18.18
C LYS A 247 -21.34 17.07 -17.94
N TYR A 248 -20.42 16.88 -18.86
CA TYR A 248 -19.20 16.11 -18.60
C TYR A 248 -18.31 16.87 -17.62
N VAL A 249 -17.78 16.19 -16.61
CA VAL A 249 -16.85 16.77 -15.63
C VAL A 249 -15.57 15.97 -15.61
N LEU A 250 -14.45 16.60 -15.94
CA LEU A 250 -13.12 16.02 -15.83
C LEU A 250 -12.54 16.44 -14.48
N VAL A 251 -12.50 15.49 -13.54
CA VAL A 251 -12.04 15.73 -12.17
C VAL A 251 -10.58 15.31 -12.05
N ASP A 252 -9.72 16.25 -11.63
CA ASP A 252 -8.30 16.02 -11.36
C ASP A 252 -8.03 16.09 -9.86
N PHE A 253 -7.65 14.97 -9.25
CA PHE A 253 -7.15 14.92 -7.87
C PHE A 253 -5.66 15.21 -7.89
N TRP A 254 -5.25 16.31 -7.27
CA TRP A 254 -3.92 16.87 -7.37
C TRP A 254 -3.43 17.55 -6.09
N ALA A 255 -2.13 17.90 -6.04
CA ALA A 255 -1.53 18.72 -4.99
C ALA A 255 -0.41 19.60 -5.53
N SER A 256 -0.14 20.72 -4.86
CA SER A 256 0.88 21.70 -5.25
C SER A 256 2.31 21.15 -5.31
N TRP A 257 2.61 20.16 -4.47
CA TRP A 257 3.91 19.48 -4.42
C TRP A 257 4.08 18.36 -5.44
N CYS A 258 2.99 18.00 -6.17
CA CYS A 258 2.98 16.88 -7.10
C CYS A 258 3.48 17.29 -8.49
N GLY A 259 4.75 17.04 -8.79
CA GLY A 259 5.34 17.35 -10.09
C GLY A 259 4.61 16.75 -11.29
N PRO A 260 4.28 15.42 -11.29
CA PRO A 260 3.49 14.84 -12.36
C PRO A 260 2.10 15.45 -12.53
N CYS A 261 1.45 15.93 -11.44
CA CYS A 261 0.17 16.64 -11.53
C CYS A 261 0.32 17.96 -12.27
N LYS A 262 1.37 18.74 -11.93
CA LYS A 262 1.69 19.99 -12.62
C LYS A 262 1.92 19.77 -14.13
N GLY A 263 2.48 18.64 -14.52
CA GLY A 263 2.66 18.26 -15.93
C GLY A 263 1.34 18.04 -16.69
N GLU A 264 0.23 17.71 -16.01
CA GLU A 264 -1.09 17.56 -16.64
C GLU A 264 -1.89 18.88 -16.72
N ILE A 265 -1.58 19.88 -15.90
CA ILE A 265 -2.34 21.15 -15.84
C ILE A 265 -2.45 21.84 -17.21
N PRO A 266 -1.42 21.96 -18.06
CA PRO A 266 -1.56 22.55 -19.39
C PRO A 266 -2.62 21.85 -20.25
N ASN A 267 -2.68 20.51 -20.20
CA ASN A 267 -3.66 19.72 -20.93
C ASN A 267 -5.10 20.00 -20.42
N LEU A 268 -5.25 20.13 -19.08
CA LEU A 268 -6.54 20.43 -18.44
C LEU A 268 -7.02 21.85 -18.79
N ILE A 269 -6.13 22.84 -18.79
CA ILE A 269 -6.43 24.22 -19.21
C ILE A 269 -6.85 24.25 -20.69
N GLU A 270 -6.13 23.54 -21.57
CA GLU A 270 -6.47 23.43 -22.99
C GLU A 270 -7.89 22.87 -23.18
N LEU A 271 -8.22 21.76 -22.49
CA LEU A 271 -9.55 21.15 -22.55
C LEU A 271 -10.63 22.07 -22.00
N GLN A 272 -10.37 22.77 -20.87
CA GLN A 272 -11.29 23.75 -20.29
C GLN A 272 -11.55 24.89 -21.28
N ASN A 273 -10.53 25.45 -21.91
CA ASN A 273 -10.66 26.53 -22.88
C ASN A 273 -11.42 26.08 -24.13
N LYS A 274 -11.17 24.87 -24.62
CA LYS A 274 -11.79 24.32 -25.83
C LYS A 274 -13.26 23.94 -25.64
N PHE A 275 -13.63 23.41 -24.47
CA PHE A 275 -14.94 22.80 -24.23
C PHE A 275 -15.75 23.43 -23.08
N GLY A 276 -15.14 24.26 -22.22
CA GLY A 276 -15.79 24.81 -21.02
C GLY A 276 -17.03 25.66 -21.27
N SER A 277 -17.18 26.27 -22.47
CA SER A 277 -18.39 26.97 -22.91
C SER A 277 -19.50 26.04 -23.42
N LYS A 278 -19.19 24.72 -23.50
CA LYS A 278 -20.12 23.67 -23.94
C LYS A 278 -20.58 22.86 -22.72
N ASN A 279 -21.03 21.63 -22.95
CA ASN A 279 -21.46 20.73 -21.88
C ASN A 279 -20.26 20.00 -21.20
N PHE A 280 -19.21 20.76 -20.80
CA PHE A 280 -17.99 20.26 -20.20
C PHE A 280 -17.44 21.22 -19.14
N THR A 281 -16.78 20.72 -18.13
CA THR A 281 -15.93 21.49 -17.21
C THR A 281 -14.81 20.63 -16.63
N VAL A 282 -13.66 21.25 -16.37
CA VAL A 282 -12.62 20.69 -15.52
C VAL A 282 -12.91 21.09 -14.07
N LEU A 283 -12.69 20.19 -13.13
CA LEU A 283 -12.77 20.39 -11.69
C LEU A 283 -11.50 19.88 -11.03
N GLY A 284 -10.74 20.76 -10.39
CA GLY A 284 -9.63 20.35 -9.56
C GLY A 284 -10.12 19.91 -8.17
N VAL A 285 -9.56 18.85 -7.63
CA VAL A 285 -9.77 18.40 -6.26
C VAL A 285 -8.43 18.35 -5.56
N ASN A 286 -8.17 19.37 -4.76
CA ASN A 286 -6.91 19.47 -4.02
C ASN A 286 -6.93 18.53 -2.81
N VAL A 287 -5.94 17.65 -2.70
CA VAL A 287 -5.82 16.64 -1.67
C VAL A 287 -4.38 16.62 -1.13
N TRP A 288 -4.21 16.25 0.16
CA TRP A 288 -2.90 16.09 0.81
C TRP A 288 -1.98 17.31 0.73
N ASP A 289 -2.54 18.49 0.77
CA ASP A 289 -1.82 19.75 0.50
C ASP A 289 -1.89 20.73 1.67
N ASP A 290 -1.05 21.74 1.62
CA ASP A 290 -1.11 22.93 2.46
C ASP A 290 -1.86 24.05 1.74
N ASP A 291 -2.73 24.76 2.45
CA ASP A 291 -3.60 25.79 1.88
C ASP A 291 -2.82 26.96 1.24
N ALA A 292 -1.71 27.38 1.85
CA ALA A 292 -0.90 28.46 1.30
C ALA A 292 -0.14 28.01 0.05
N ALA A 293 0.44 26.81 0.06
CA ALA A 293 1.13 26.22 -1.08
C ALA A 293 0.16 25.97 -2.26
N PHE A 294 -1.04 25.45 -1.98
CA PHE A 294 -2.10 25.27 -2.97
C PHE A 294 -2.50 26.60 -3.65
N LYS A 295 -2.78 27.65 -2.86
CA LYS A 295 -3.14 28.97 -3.40
C LYS A 295 -2.02 29.61 -4.23
N ALA A 296 -0.76 29.40 -3.85
CA ALA A 296 0.37 29.83 -4.66
C ALA A 296 0.42 29.11 -6.00
N ALA A 297 0.28 27.76 -5.97
CA ALA A 297 0.30 26.94 -7.18
C ALA A 297 -0.83 27.27 -8.15
N LEU A 298 -2.03 27.61 -7.68
CA LEU A 298 -3.13 28.07 -8.57
C LEU A 298 -2.71 29.25 -9.45
N LYS A 299 -1.97 30.21 -8.88
CA LYS A 299 -1.49 31.40 -9.59
C LYS A 299 -0.32 31.07 -10.52
N GLU A 300 0.65 30.29 -10.02
CA GLU A 300 1.85 29.91 -10.77
C GLU A 300 1.50 29.12 -12.03
N GLU A 301 0.58 28.17 -11.91
CA GLU A 301 0.17 27.28 -13.00
C GLU A 301 -0.98 27.87 -13.86
N GLY A 302 -1.52 29.06 -13.50
CA GLY A 302 -2.59 29.72 -14.26
C GLY A 302 -3.92 28.98 -14.23
N ILE A 303 -4.23 28.28 -13.15
CA ILE A 303 -5.46 27.48 -13.00
C ILE A 303 -6.65 28.41 -12.77
N THR A 304 -7.64 28.36 -13.66
CA THR A 304 -8.86 29.21 -13.59
C THR A 304 -10.14 28.38 -13.43
N TYR A 305 -10.09 27.07 -13.64
CA TYR A 305 -11.24 26.18 -13.46
C TYR A 305 -11.54 25.93 -11.98
N PRO A 306 -12.81 25.56 -11.64
CA PRO A 306 -13.25 25.34 -10.26
C PRO A 306 -12.38 24.37 -9.47
N GLN A 307 -12.29 24.61 -8.16
CA GLN A 307 -11.53 23.77 -7.24
C GLN A 307 -12.37 23.39 -6.02
N ILE A 308 -12.20 22.15 -5.56
CA ILE A 308 -12.62 21.69 -4.22
C ILE A 308 -11.37 21.38 -3.42
N VAL A 309 -11.21 22.00 -2.26
CA VAL A 309 -10.15 21.70 -1.29
C VAL A 309 -10.69 20.69 -0.30
N VAL A 310 -10.06 19.51 -0.21
CA VAL A 310 -10.46 18.45 0.71
C VAL A 310 -9.52 18.42 1.90
N PRO A 311 -9.97 18.76 3.13
CA PRO A 311 -9.14 18.71 4.33
C PRO A 311 -8.67 17.27 4.62
N GLN A 312 -7.43 17.14 5.09
CA GLN A 312 -6.82 15.83 5.39
C GLN A 312 -7.59 15.02 6.44
N ASN A 313 -8.27 15.69 7.37
CA ASN A 313 -9.03 15.07 8.46
C ASN A 313 -10.54 14.96 8.16
N ASN A 314 -10.97 15.08 6.92
CA ASN A 314 -12.38 14.99 6.57
C ASN A 314 -12.88 13.54 6.72
N LYS A 315 -14.06 13.34 7.36
CA LYS A 315 -14.71 12.04 7.50
C LYS A 315 -15.05 11.40 6.15
N ASP A 316 -15.41 12.25 5.17
CA ASP A 316 -15.71 11.84 3.79
C ASP A 316 -14.47 12.09 2.92
N ASN A 317 -13.34 11.51 3.28
CA ASN A 317 -12.09 11.70 2.58
C ASN A 317 -12.23 11.22 1.12
N ALA A 318 -12.22 12.18 0.20
CA ALA A 318 -12.41 11.94 -1.24
C ALA A 318 -11.44 10.89 -1.80
N THR A 319 -10.17 10.90 -1.35
CA THR A 319 -9.17 9.93 -1.78
C THR A 319 -9.48 8.52 -1.29
N GLU A 320 -10.03 8.40 -0.08
CA GLU A 320 -10.47 7.10 0.44
C GLU A 320 -11.72 6.58 -0.28
N LEU A 321 -12.72 7.43 -0.53
CA LEU A 321 -13.96 7.05 -1.21
C LEU A 321 -13.68 6.54 -2.63
N TYR A 322 -12.74 7.17 -3.31
CA TYR A 322 -12.35 6.81 -4.68
C TYR A 322 -11.20 5.80 -4.77
N GLY A 323 -10.72 5.28 -3.64
CA GLY A 323 -9.60 4.32 -3.59
C GLY A 323 -8.29 4.89 -4.17
N ILE A 324 -8.08 6.21 -4.08
CA ILE A 324 -6.92 6.91 -4.63
C ILE A 324 -5.73 6.70 -3.71
N GLN A 325 -4.66 6.12 -4.25
CA GLN A 325 -3.42 5.82 -3.52
C GLN A 325 -2.24 6.66 -4.00
N GLY A 326 -2.42 7.40 -5.09
CA GLY A 326 -1.41 8.26 -5.69
C GLY A 326 -2.07 9.27 -6.62
N ILE A 327 -1.42 10.41 -6.82
CA ILE A 327 -1.83 11.50 -7.69
C ILE A 327 -0.76 11.76 -8.76
N PRO A 328 -1.17 12.32 -9.92
CA PRO A 328 -2.51 12.74 -10.28
C PRO A 328 -3.46 11.55 -10.45
N GLN A 329 -4.75 11.77 -10.18
CA GLN A 329 -5.82 10.83 -10.52
C GLN A 329 -6.91 11.59 -11.26
N ILE A 330 -7.03 11.34 -12.56
CA ILE A 330 -7.97 12.07 -13.42
C ILE A 330 -9.11 11.15 -13.83
N ILE A 331 -10.34 11.60 -13.60
CA ILE A 331 -11.58 10.83 -13.80
C ILE A 331 -12.57 11.67 -14.63
N LEU A 332 -13.10 11.09 -15.72
CA LEU A 332 -14.18 11.71 -16.48
C LEU A 332 -15.55 11.18 -16.01
N PHE A 333 -16.44 12.09 -15.69
CA PHE A 333 -17.85 11.82 -15.34
C PHE A 333 -18.77 12.25 -16.46
N ALA A 334 -19.78 11.41 -16.74
CA ALA A 334 -20.84 11.70 -17.70
C ALA A 334 -21.86 12.72 -17.15
N PRO A 335 -22.71 13.29 -18.01
CA PRO A 335 -23.76 14.24 -17.62
C PRO A 335 -24.73 13.71 -16.56
N ASP A 336 -24.98 12.41 -16.51
CA ASP A 336 -25.83 11.73 -15.53
C ASP A 336 -25.09 11.39 -14.21
N GLY A 337 -23.78 11.65 -14.13
CA GLY A 337 -22.95 11.39 -12.96
C GLY A 337 -22.26 10.03 -12.95
N LYS A 338 -22.40 9.23 -14.01
CA LYS A 338 -21.64 7.98 -14.13
C LYS A 338 -20.17 8.25 -14.44
N ILE A 339 -19.30 7.45 -13.87
CA ILE A 339 -17.88 7.44 -14.20
C ILE A 339 -17.70 6.84 -15.59
N VAL A 340 -17.12 7.62 -16.50
CA VAL A 340 -16.87 7.19 -17.88
C VAL A 340 -15.52 6.47 -17.96
N LYS A 341 -14.48 7.09 -17.39
CA LYS A 341 -13.10 6.54 -17.40
C LYS A 341 -12.27 7.15 -16.28
N ARG A 342 -11.36 6.34 -15.78
CA ARG A 342 -10.36 6.72 -14.76
C ARG A 342 -8.95 6.67 -15.36
N ASP A 343 -7.98 7.14 -14.58
CA ASP A 343 -6.55 7.06 -14.90
C ASP A 343 -6.17 7.74 -16.22
N LEU A 344 -6.89 8.80 -16.56
CA LEU A 344 -6.66 9.59 -17.77
C LEU A 344 -5.38 10.42 -17.64
N ARG A 345 -4.55 10.47 -18.74
CA ARG A 345 -3.28 11.20 -18.78
C ARG A 345 -2.94 11.66 -20.19
N GLY A 346 -2.21 12.81 -20.27
CA GLY A 346 -1.52 13.28 -21.45
C GLY A 346 -2.38 13.32 -22.69
N GLN A 347 -1.81 12.98 -23.85
CA GLN A 347 -2.53 13.03 -25.14
C GLN A 347 -3.72 12.06 -25.17
N ALA A 348 -3.60 10.86 -24.59
CA ALA A 348 -4.70 9.90 -24.55
C ALA A 348 -5.93 10.42 -23.77
N MET A 349 -5.73 11.26 -22.75
CA MET A 349 -6.82 11.97 -22.06
C MET A 349 -7.50 12.96 -22.98
N LYS A 350 -6.72 13.78 -23.70
CA LYS A 350 -7.26 14.77 -24.63
C LYS A 350 -8.07 14.12 -25.73
N ASP A 351 -7.52 13.12 -26.40
CA ASP A 351 -8.19 12.38 -27.47
C ASP A 351 -9.51 11.76 -26.99
N PHE A 352 -9.51 11.18 -25.79
CA PHE A 352 -10.70 10.57 -25.20
C PHE A 352 -11.78 11.59 -24.87
N VAL A 353 -11.42 12.73 -24.28
CA VAL A 353 -12.37 13.81 -24.00
C VAL A 353 -12.91 14.39 -25.31
N GLU A 354 -12.08 14.63 -26.31
CA GLU A 354 -12.50 15.13 -27.61
C GLU A 354 -13.49 14.20 -28.33
N GLU A 355 -13.27 12.88 -28.21
CA GLU A 355 -14.22 11.89 -28.73
C GLU A 355 -15.60 12.01 -28.05
N LYS A 356 -15.65 12.22 -26.74
CA LYS A 356 -16.91 12.36 -25.99
C LYS A 356 -17.62 13.68 -26.20
N MET A 357 -16.91 14.70 -26.71
CA MET A 357 -17.44 16.03 -26.95
C MET A 357 -17.90 16.29 -28.41
N LYS A 358 -17.70 15.30 -29.29
CA LYS A 358 -18.26 15.28 -30.66
C LYS A 358 -19.74 14.95 -30.64
#